data_6fc4dc3a162ae538af1e604b67c509f1
#
_entry.id   6fc4dc3a162ae538af1e604b67c509f1
#
_cell.length_a   1.000
_cell.length_b   1.000
_cell.length_c   1.000
_cell.angle_alpha   90.00
_cell.angle_beta   90.00
_cell.angle_gamma   90.00
#
_symmetry.space_group_name_H-M   'P 1'
#
loop_
_entity.id
_entity.type
_entity.pdbx_description
1 polymer ?
#
loop_
_entity_poly.entity_id
_entity_poly.type
_entity_poly.pdbx_seq_one_letter_code
_entity_poly.pdbx_strand_id
1 'polypeptide(L)'
;MKSYAALPQGYCHTPAAAIDLVHNKKQFWIVNGLSVVLCVIMLVLPALWGRSLRDIVVEGQLSALLLRRGVAIAGLLAYIALHELTHGAVMKACGASVRYGYKVAYAYAGSDAYFTRSAYIVIALAPVVVWGIVFAALAACLPREWFPAVWLWQL
;
A
#
# COMPACT_ATOMS: atom_id res chain seq x y z
N MET A 1 -3.77 14.39 17.11
CA MET A 1 -2.45 13.91 16.64
C MET A 1 -1.64 15.14 16.29
N LYS A 2 -0.33 15.17 16.62
CA LYS A 2 0.49 16.37 16.44
C LYS A 2 1.75 16.02 15.65
N SER A 3 2.17 16.94 14.79
CA SER A 3 3.50 16.97 14.19
C SER A 3 4.33 18.10 14.80
N TYR A 4 5.64 17.97 14.72
CA TYR A 4 6.59 18.95 15.25
C TYR A 4 7.63 19.26 14.17
N ALA A 5 7.93 20.53 13.98
CA ALA A 5 8.95 20.98 13.00
C ALA A 5 10.38 20.65 13.46
N ALA A 6 10.60 20.53 14.77
CA ALA A 6 11.87 20.14 15.36
C ALA A 6 11.65 19.07 16.42
N LEU A 7 12.70 18.30 16.74
CA LEU A 7 12.64 17.29 17.79
C LEU A 7 12.34 17.97 19.14
N PRO A 8 11.25 17.56 19.85
CA PRO A 8 10.91 18.19 21.13
C PRO A 8 12.02 18.03 22.17
N GLN A 9 12.14 19.01 23.08
CA GLN A 9 13.12 18.94 24.17
C GLN A 9 12.91 17.68 25.02
N GLY A 10 14.00 17.02 25.37
CA GLY A 10 13.97 15.76 26.12
C GLY A 10 13.93 14.50 25.27
N TYR A 11 13.81 14.61 23.96
CA TYR A 11 13.94 13.50 23.02
C TYR A 11 15.32 13.51 22.38
N CYS A 12 15.98 12.36 22.33
CA CYS A 12 17.22 12.20 21.59
C CYS A 12 17.01 11.20 20.44
N HIS A 13 17.72 11.42 19.36
CA HIS A 13 17.76 10.49 18.25
C HIS A 13 18.57 9.26 18.70
N THR A 14 17.91 8.13 18.89
CA THR A 14 18.59 6.87 19.25
C THR A 14 18.83 6.06 17.98
N PRO A 15 20.07 6.01 17.45
CA PRO A 15 20.38 5.26 16.23
C PRO A 15 20.06 3.78 16.34
N ALA A 16 20.10 3.23 17.57
CA ALA A 16 19.80 1.81 17.86
C ALA A 16 18.35 1.38 17.56
N ALA A 17 17.41 2.33 17.49
CA ALA A 17 16.00 2.07 17.19
C ALA A 17 15.61 2.43 15.74
N ALA A 18 16.55 2.92 14.94
CA ALA A 18 16.28 3.27 13.55
C ALA A 18 16.27 2.01 12.66
N ILE A 19 15.23 1.87 11.86
CA ILE A 19 15.18 0.85 10.80
C ILE A 19 15.93 1.42 9.61
N ASP A 20 17.10 0.88 9.32
CA ASP A 20 17.92 1.26 8.16
C ASP A 20 17.89 0.14 7.13
N LEU A 21 17.05 0.29 6.13
CA LEU A 21 16.91 -0.68 5.04
C LEU A 21 17.98 -0.52 3.96
N VAL A 22 18.73 0.57 3.97
CA VAL A 22 19.75 0.86 2.95
C VAL A 22 21.10 0.26 3.36
N HIS A 23 21.52 0.47 4.61
CA HIS A 23 22.84 0.06 5.09
C HIS A 23 22.81 -1.24 5.89
N ASN A 24 21.65 -1.62 6.46
CA ASN A 24 21.50 -2.83 7.24
C ASN A 24 20.90 -3.98 6.41
N LYS A 25 21.77 -4.79 5.79
CA LYS A 25 21.38 -5.95 4.97
C LYS A 25 20.46 -6.93 5.70
N LYS A 26 20.63 -7.12 7.01
CA LYS A 26 19.79 -8.04 7.81
C LYS A 26 18.35 -7.51 7.89
N GLN A 27 18.16 -6.23 8.19
CA GLN A 27 16.83 -5.60 8.25
C GLN A 27 16.20 -5.59 6.85
N PHE A 28 16.97 -5.31 5.81
CA PHE A 28 16.52 -5.38 4.42
C PHE A 28 15.94 -6.76 4.09
N TRP A 29 16.69 -7.84 4.37
CA TRP A 29 16.22 -9.20 4.06
C TRP A 29 15.03 -9.65 4.91
N ILE A 30 14.96 -9.25 6.18
CA ILE A 30 13.79 -9.55 7.05
C ILE A 30 12.53 -8.89 6.50
N VAL A 31 12.58 -7.59 6.17
CA VAL A 31 11.42 -6.85 5.68
C VAL A 31 10.97 -7.37 4.32
N ASN A 32 11.92 -7.56 3.39
CA ASN A 32 11.59 -8.10 2.06
C ASN A 32 11.09 -9.55 2.13
N GLY A 33 11.69 -10.38 2.97
CA GLY A 33 11.25 -11.76 3.19
C GLY A 33 9.83 -11.82 3.74
N LEU A 34 9.51 -10.98 4.74
CA LEU A 34 8.16 -10.87 5.27
C LEU A 34 7.16 -10.41 4.20
N SER A 35 7.54 -9.45 3.38
CA SER A 35 6.70 -8.96 2.27
C SER A 35 6.42 -10.07 1.25
N VAL A 36 7.42 -10.86 0.89
CA VAL A 36 7.25 -12.02 0.00
C VAL A 36 6.31 -13.06 0.61
N VAL A 37 6.47 -13.37 1.90
CA VAL A 37 5.56 -14.31 2.59
C VAL A 37 4.13 -13.81 2.58
N LEU A 38 3.91 -12.53 2.89
CA LEU A 38 2.58 -11.92 2.83
C LEU A 38 1.99 -11.95 1.41
N CYS A 39 2.81 -11.66 0.40
CA CYS A 39 2.39 -11.73 -1.00
C CYS A 39 1.96 -13.15 -1.39
N VAL A 40 2.73 -14.17 -1.00
CA VAL A 40 2.37 -15.58 -1.24
C VAL A 40 1.07 -15.96 -0.53
N ILE A 41 0.90 -15.57 0.74
CA ILE A 41 -0.34 -15.80 1.47
C ILE A 41 -1.51 -15.17 0.73
N MET A 42 -1.38 -13.92 0.30
CA MET A 42 -2.43 -13.20 -0.43
C MET A 42 -2.74 -13.83 -1.80
N LEU A 43 -1.76 -14.44 -2.47
CA LEU A 43 -1.98 -15.17 -3.71
C LEU A 43 -2.71 -16.50 -3.50
N VAL A 44 -2.50 -17.17 -2.36
CA VAL A 44 -3.10 -18.47 -2.05
C VAL A 44 -4.50 -18.34 -1.44
N LEU A 45 -4.76 -17.26 -0.69
CA LEU A 45 -6.04 -17.02 -0.01
C LEU A 45 -7.29 -17.18 -0.89
N PRO A 46 -7.35 -16.69 -2.15
CA PRO A 46 -8.52 -16.88 -3.02
C PRO A 46 -8.81 -18.36 -3.29
N ALA A 47 -7.78 -19.19 -3.40
CA ALA A 47 -7.95 -20.62 -3.63
C ALA A 47 -8.66 -21.33 -2.46
N LEU A 48 -8.48 -20.84 -1.22
CA LEU A 48 -9.17 -21.36 -0.04
C LEU A 48 -10.67 -21.04 -0.05
N TRP A 49 -11.11 -20.02 -0.79
CA TRP A 49 -12.51 -19.65 -0.99
C TRP A 49 -13.09 -20.21 -2.29
N GLY A 50 -12.49 -21.26 -2.86
CA GLY A 50 -12.95 -21.89 -4.08
C GLY A 50 -12.82 -21.02 -5.34
N ARG A 51 -11.98 -19.98 -5.27
CA ARG A 51 -11.66 -19.13 -6.42
C ARG A 51 -10.30 -19.50 -6.96
N SER A 52 -10.30 -20.05 -8.16
CA SER A 52 -9.06 -20.49 -8.83
C SER A 52 -8.35 -19.31 -9.47
N LEU A 53 -7.02 -19.31 -9.42
CA LEU A 53 -6.20 -18.44 -10.27
C LEU A 53 -6.47 -18.69 -11.77
N ARG A 54 -7.05 -19.85 -12.12
CA ARG A 54 -7.53 -20.12 -13.48
C ARG A 54 -8.63 -19.17 -13.91
N ASP A 55 -9.47 -18.69 -13.00
CA ASP A 55 -10.52 -17.70 -13.29
C ASP A 55 -9.91 -16.34 -13.72
N ILE A 56 -8.60 -16.14 -13.45
CA ILE A 56 -7.84 -14.99 -13.92
C ILE A 56 -7.43 -15.14 -15.39
N VAL A 57 -7.33 -16.37 -15.88
CA VAL A 57 -6.69 -16.67 -17.18
C VAL A 57 -7.70 -17.03 -18.25
N VAL A 58 -8.94 -17.42 -17.92
CA VAL A 58 -9.79 -18.15 -18.85
C VAL A 58 -11.16 -17.52 -19.09
N GLU A 59 -11.53 -17.57 -20.36
CA GLU A 59 -12.81 -17.50 -21.03
C GLU A 59 -13.35 -16.11 -21.36
N GLY A 60 -13.16 -15.77 -22.60
CA GLY A 60 -13.79 -14.65 -23.26
C GLY A 60 -13.07 -14.32 -24.56
N GLN A 61 -13.73 -13.54 -25.40
CA GLN A 61 -13.09 -12.97 -26.57
C GLN A 61 -11.81 -12.22 -26.17
N LEU A 62 -10.77 -12.32 -26.98
CA LEU A 62 -9.47 -11.67 -26.73
C LEU A 62 -9.61 -10.18 -26.39
N SER A 63 -10.54 -9.48 -27.02
CA SER A 63 -10.85 -8.08 -26.74
C SER A 63 -11.31 -7.83 -25.29
N ALA A 64 -12.18 -8.68 -24.75
CA ALA A 64 -12.65 -8.57 -23.36
C ALA A 64 -11.51 -8.84 -22.37
N LEU A 65 -10.66 -9.81 -22.67
CA LEU A 65 -9.47 -10.13 -21.87
C LEU A 65 -8.48 -8.95 -21.83
N LEU A 66 -8.19 -8.35 -22.99
CA LEU A 66 -7.30 -7.21 -23.10
C LEU A 66 -7.86 -5.98 -22.37
N LEU A 67 -9.17 -5.73 -22.48
CA LEU A 67 -9.83 -4.65 -21.75
C LEU A 67 -9.72 -4.84 -20.23
N ARG A 68 -10.02 -6.02 -19.71
CA ARG A 68 -9.93 -6.32 -18.27
C ARG A 68 -8.50 -6.16 -17.74
N ARG A 69 -7.51 -6.63 -18.47
CA ARG A 69 -6.09 -6.44 -18.10
C ARG A 69 -5.67 -4.99 -18.17
N GLY A 70 -6.11 -4.25 -19.18
CA GLY A 70 -5.87 -2.82 -19.28
C GLY A 70 -6.45 -2.05 -18.09
N VAL A 71 -7.69 -2.35 -17.71
CA VAL A 71 -8.35 -1.76 -16.53
C VAL A 71 -7.62 -2.14 -15.24
N ALA A 72 -7.20 -3.41 -15.10
CA ALA A 72 -6.45 -3.85 -13.92
C ALA A 72 -5.11 -3.10 -13.77
N ILE A 73 -4.38 -2.94 -14.86
CA ILE A 73 -3.10 -2.20 -14.86
C ILE A 73 -3.34 -0.70 -14.56
N ALA A 74 -4.32 -0.08 -15.23
CA ALA A 74 -4.66 1.31 -15.00
C ALA A 74 -5.10 1.57 -13.56
N GLY A 75 -5.91 0.66 -13.00
CA GLY A 75 -6.34 0.71 -11.60
C GLY A 75 -5.16 0.56 -10.63
N LEU A 76 -4.21 -0.33 -10.92
CA LEU A 76 -3.00 -0.48 -10.10
C LEU A 76 -2.16 0.81 -10.09
N LEU A 77 -1.96 1.42 -11.25
CA LEU A 77 -1.21 2.68 -11.35
C LEU A 77 -1.92 3.82 -10.60
N ALA A 78 -3.25 3.91 -10.76
CA ALA A 78 -4.06 4.87 -10.02
C ALA A 78 -3.99 4.60 -8.50
N TYR A 79 -4.04 3.34 -8.08
CA TYR A 79 -3.94 2.95 -6.67
C TYR A 79 -2.61 3.37 -6.05
N ILE A 80 -1.47 3.19 -6.74
CA ILE A 80 -0.16 3.64 -6.24
C ILE A 80 -0.20 5.14 -5.91
N ALA A 81 -0.74 5.96 -6.80
CA ALA A 81 -0.85 7.40 -6.57
C ALA A 81 -1.80 7.73 -5.40
N LEU A 82 -2.94 7.08 -5.35
CA LEU A 82 -3.97 7.27 -4.31
C LEU A 82 -3.50 6.78 -2.94
N HIS A 83 -2.71 5.73 -2.89
CA HIS A 83 -2.05 5.22 -1.68
C HIS A 83 -1.16 6.30 -1.04
N GLU A 84 -0.28 6.89 -1.84
CA GLU A 84 0.60 7.98 -1.37
C GLU A 84 -0.17 9.24 -0.99
N LEU A 85 -1.22 9.57 -1.75
CA LEU A 85 -2.11 10.68 -1.40
C LEU A 85 -2.80 10.46 -0.04
N THR A 86 -3.15 9.23 0.29
CA THR A 86 -3.77 8.88 1.59
C THR A 86 -2.77 9.11 2.73
N HIS A 87 -1.52 8.66 2.61
CA HIS A 87 -0.46 8.98 3.58
C HIS A 87 -0.33 10.49 3.77
N GLY A 88 -0.21 11.22 2.68
CA GLY A 88 -0.03 12.66 2.73
C GLY A 88 -1.24 13.41 3.29
N ALA A 89 -2.47 12.94 3.03
CA ALA A 89 -3.68 13.54 3.60
C ALA A 89 -3.68 13.42 5.13
N VAL A 90 -3.30 12.26 5.68
CA VAL A 90 -3.22 12.04 7.13
C VAL A 90 -2.06 12.85 7.74
N MET A 91 -0.90 12.93 7.08
CA MET A 91 0.20 13.80 7.52
C MET A 91 -0.24 15.26 7.59
N LYS A 92 -0.96 15.78 6.58
CA LYS A 92 -1.53 17.13 6.59
C LYS A 92 -2.53 17.33 7.71
N ALA A 93 -3.40 16.35 7.97
CA ALA A 93 -4.33 16.38 9.08
C ALA A 93 -3.62 16.42 10.46
N CYS A 94 -2.38 15.91 10.53
CA CYS A 94 -1.53 16.06 11.71
C CYS A 94 -0.80 17.42 11.78
N GLY A 95 -1.00 18.32 10.80
CA GLY A 95 -0.39 19.66 10.76
C GLY A 95 1.00 19.68 10.10
N ALA A 96 1.39 18.65 9.38
CA ALA A 96 2.67 18.57 8.70
C ALA A 96 2.60 19.12 7.26
N SER A 97 3.70 19.74 6.80
CA SER A 97 3.91 20.01 5.37
C SER A 97 4.28 18.71 4.67
N VAL A 98 3.65 18.43 3.52
CA VAL A 98 3.87 17.19 2.78
C VAL A 98 4.41 17.50 1.39
N ARG A 99 5.46 16.79 1.02
CA ARG A 99 6.02 16.78 -0.32
C ARG A 99 5.68 15.45 -1.00
N TYR A 100 5.12 15.53 -2.20
CA TYR A 100 4.87 14.37 -3.04
C TYR A 100 5.95 14.31 -4.10
N GLY A 101 6.39 13.12 -4.42
CA GLY A 101 7.34 12.90 -5.49
C GLY A 101 7.12 11.58 -6.18
N TYR A 102 7.67 11.50 -7.37
CA TYR A 102 7.64 10.30 -8.20
C TYR A 102 9.06 9.99 -8.68
N LYS A 103 9.43 8.75 -8.58
CA LYS A 103 10.64 8.18 -9.18
C LYS A 103 10.21 7.01 -10.07
N VAL A 104 11.06 6.64 -11.03
CA VAL A 104 10.73 5.59 -12.03
C VAL A 104 10.16 4.31 -11.40
N ALA A 105 10.60 3.95 -10.20
CA ALA A 105 10.20 2.71 -9.53
C ALA A 105 9.13 2.87 -8.44
N TYR A 106 8.86 4.09 -7.97
CA TYR A 106 7.89 4.33 -6.88
C TYR A 106 7.45 5.79 -6.79
N ALA A 107 6.23 5.99 -6.29
CA ALA A 107 5.76 7.28 -5.80
C ALA A 107 6.04 7.38 -4.30
N TYR A 108 6.07 8.59 -3.75
CA TYR A 108 6.19 8.79 -2.32
C TYR A 108 5.50 10.06 -1.84
N ALA A 109 5.00 10.00 -0.59
CA ALA A 109 4.62 11.15 0.18
C ALA A 109 5.56 11.26 1.39
N GLY A 110 6.21 12.39 1.56
CA GLY A 110 7.19 12.61 2.63
C GLY A 110 6.99 13.92 3.36
N SER A 111 7.46 13.97 4.60
CA SER A 111 7.49 15.18 5.43
C SER A 111 8.75 15.19 6.26
N ASP A 112 9.32 16.39 6.50
CA ASP A 112 10.45 16.58 7.42
C ASP A 112 9.98 16.74 8.88
N ALA A 113 8.67 16.68 9.13
CA ALA A 113 8.11 16.82 10.47
C ALA A 113 8.31 15.55 11.30
N TYR A 114 8.49 15.72 12.60
CA TYR A 114 8.47 14.64 13.57
C TYR A 114 7.03 14.35 13.99
N PHE A 115 6.66 13.08 14.08
CA PHE A 115 5.33 12.65 14.46
C PHE A 115 5.36 11.93 15.80
N THR A 116 4.30 12.06 16.60
CA THR A 116 4.10 11.20 17.76
C THR A 116 3.93 9.76 17.29
N ARG A 117 4.25 8.79 18.16
CA ARG A 117 4.09 7.36 17.86
C ARG A 117 2.68 7.02 17.34
N SER A 118 1.65 7.55 17.99
CA SER A 118 0.26 7.30 17.58
C SER A 118 -0.06 7.92 16.22
N ALA A 119 0.43 9.14 15.95
CA ALA A 119 0.27 9.78 14.64
C ALA A 119 0.95 8.95 13.54
N TYR A 120 2.19 8.50 13.80
CA TYR A 120 2.94 7.68 12.85
C TYR A 120 2.22 6.35 12.53
N ILE A 121 1.68 5.66 13.56
CA ILE A 121 0.91 4.41 13.35
C ILE A 121 -0.33 4.67 12.48
N VAL A 122 -1.06 5.76 12.75
CA VAL A 122 -2.25 6.10 11.95
C VAL A 122 -1.87 6.45 10.52
N ILE A 123 -0.80 7.24 10.31
CA ILE A 123 -0.28 7.54 8.98
C ILE A 123 0.07 6.25 8.23
N ALA A 124 0.81 5.35 8.88
CA ALA A 124 1.26 4.09 8.28
C ALA A 124 0.09 3.16 7.90
N LEU A 125 -0.94 3.07 8.75
CA LEU A 125 -2.07 2.17 8.54
C LEU A 125 -3.21 2.77 7.69
N ALA A 126 -3.24 4.09 7.52
CA ALA A 126 -4.35 4.77 6.83
C ALA A 126 -4.64 4.21 5.43
N PRO A 127 -3.66 4.00 4.53
CA PRO A 127 -3.96 3.42 3.22
C PRO A 127 -4.52 2.00 3.32
N VAL A 128 -3.98 1.18 4.21
CA VAL A 128 -4.43 -0.22 4.39
C VAL A 128 -5.89 -0.26 4.81
N VAL A 129 -6.28 0.59 5.77
CA VAL A 129 -7.66 0.65 6.26
C VAL A 129 -8.60 1.24 5.21
N VAL A 130 -8.27 2.39 4.65
CA VAL A 130 -9.13 3.08 3.68
C VAL A 130 -9.32 2.24 2.43
N TRP A 131 -8.24 1.79 1.82
CA TRP A 131 -8.30 1.02 0.57
C TRP A 131 -8.75 -0.41 0.80
N GLY A 132 -8.47 -1.01 1.96
CA GLY A 132 -9.02 -2.30 2.34
C GLY A 132 -10.55 -2.29 2.38
N ILE A 133 -11.16 -1.24 2.95
CA ILE A 133 -12.63 -1.06 2.95
C ILE A 133 -13.14 -0.86 1.52
N VAL A 134 -12.51 0.00 0.73
CA VAL A 134 -12.91 0.27 -0.67
C VAL A 134 -12.85 -1.00 -1.50
N PHE A 135 -11.77 -1.75 -1.42
CA PHE A 135 -11.61 -2.98 -2.20
C PHE A 135 -12.53 -4.10 -1.72
N ALA A 136 -12.80 -4.20 -0.42
CA ALA A 136 -13.80 -5.13 0.10
C ALA A 136 -15.20 -4.81 -0.45
N ALA A 137 -15.58 -3.53 -0.49
CA ALA A 137 -16.82 -3.10 -1.08
C ALA A 137 -16.88 -3.37 -2.59
N LEU A 138 -15.81 -3.09 -3.32
CA LEU A 138 -15.71 -3.41 -4.75
C LEU A 138 -15.81 -4.91 -5.00
N ALA A 139 -15.15 -5.74 -4.20
CA ALA A 139 -15.22 -7.20 -4.32
C ALA A 139 -16.62 -7.75 -4.03
N ALA A 140 -17.40 -7.07 -3.17
CA ALA A 140 -18.77 -7.45 -2.86
C ALA A 140 -19.78 -7.00 -3.94
N CYS A 141 -19.56 -5.83 -4.54
CA CYS A 141 -20.50 -5.20 -5.48
C CYS A 141 -20.25 -5.54 -6.94
N LEU A 142 -19.00 -5.82 -7.32
CA LEU A 142 -18.64 -6.09 -8.71
C LEU A 142 -18.97 -7.53 -9.12
N PRO A 143 -19.29 -7.77 -10.41
CA PRO A 143 -19.41 -9.12 -10.96
C PRO A 143 -18.15 -9.96 -10.69
N ARG A 144 -18.33 -11.27 -10.51
CA ARG A 144 -17.25 -12.20 -10.14
C ARG A 144 -16.04 -12.15 -11.08
N GLU A 145 -16.25 -11.81 -12.32
CA GLU A 145 -15.22 -11.70 -13.36
C GLU A 145 -14.22 -10.54 -13.10
N TRP A 146 -14.58 -9.55 -12.28
CA TRP A 146 -13.70 -8.44 -11.88
C TRP A 146 -12.93 -8.72 -10.58
N PHE A 147 -13.31 -9.77 -9.86
CA PHE A 147 -12.64 -10.13 -8.60
C PHE A 147 -11.12 -10.26 -8.73
N PRO A 148 -10.56 -10.88 -9.79
CA PRO A 148 -9.11 -10.96 -9.94
C PRO A 148 -8.42 -9.61 -10.04
N ALA A 149 -9.03 -8.63 -10.71
CA ALA A 149 -8.48 -7.28 -10.81
C ALA A 149 -8.48 -6.56 -9.44
N VAL A 150 -9.62 -6.63 -8.73
CA VAL A 150 -9.75 -6.05 -7.39
C VAL A 150 -8.77 -6.69 -6.41
N TRP A 151 -8.61 -8.01 -6.50
CA TRP A 151 -7.66 -8.76 -5.66
C TRP A 151 -6.21 -8.36 -5.94
N LEU A 152 -5.85 -8.18 -7.21
CA LEU A 152 -4.53 -7.72 -7.60
C LEU A 152 -4.20 -6.32 -7.04
N TRP A 153 -5.19 -5.45 -6.90
CA TRP A 153 -5.00 -4.12 -6.34
C TRP A 153 -4.76 -4.11 -4.83
N GLN A 154 -5.05 -5.21 -4.13
CA GLN A 154 -4.77 -5.37 -2.70
C GLN A 154 -3.35 -5.89 -2.40
N LEU A 155 -2.66 -6.44 -3.40
CA LEU A 155 -1.28 -6.93 -3.29
C LEU A 155 -0.27 -5.77 -3.28
#